data_3155b1d8d67ecc86a8d46c594aad29d6
#
_entry.id   3155b1d8d67ecc86a8d46c594aad29d6
#
_cell.length_a   1.000
_cell.length_b   1.000
_cell.length_c   1.000
_cell.angle_alpha   90.00
_cell.angle_beta   90.00
_cell.angle_gamma   90.00
#
_symmetry.space_group_name_H-M   'P 1'
#
loop_
_entity.id
_entity.type
_entity.pdbx_description
1 polymer ?
#
loop_
_entity_poly.entity_id
_entity_poly.type
_entity_poly.pdbx_seq_one_letter_code
_entity_poly.pdbx_strand_id
1 'polypeptide(L)'
;CPVLVTLAEPGRSPSQQLLALSALRAKDDFARHKRYVCGWLSSGASAQTVSAHVIALGQLTQGQTRTYFPVHEPLRLELLVATYRRNEPGPWWPVRHWLLPTSSGDSGMLTGIPDQGSAPDERAYAIQQDVPMVSALLSSWRRALHVPLTYAPDRWNGPTALPPLAAAKAYMQIRQARTL
;
A
#
# COMPACT_ATOMS: atom_id res chain seq x y z
N CYS A 1 12.94 11.36 2.88
CA CYS A 1 12.21 11.11 4.12
C CYS A 1 10.72 11.32 3.84
N PRO A 2 9.81 10.44 4.24
CA PRO A 2 8.39 10.67 4.11
C PRO A 2 7.94 11.81 5.04
N VAL A 3 6.94 12.56 4.59
CA VAL A 3 6.38 13.68 5.35
C VAL A 3 4.88 13.47 5.47
N LEU A 4 4.33 13.60 6.67
CA LEU A 4 2.90 13.69 6.90
C LEU A 4 2.48 15.16 6.84
N VAL A 5 1.58 15.47 5.90
CA VAL A 5 1.08 16.84 5.68
C VAL A 5 -0.36 16.93 6.15
N THR A 6 -0.65 17.88 7.05
CA THR A 6 -2.02 18.15 7.50
C THR A 6 -2.76 18.93 6.40
N LEU A 7 -3.81 18.34 5.85
CA LEU A 7 -4.65 18.97 4.80
C LEU A 7 -5.83 19.76 5.38
N ALA A 8 -6.26 19.42 6.58
CA ALA A 8 -7.31 20.12 7.32
C ALA A 8 -7.18 19.88 8.83
N GLU A 9 -7.58 20.86 9.61
CA GLU A 9 -7.72 20.72 11.06
C GLU A 9 -8.98 19.90 11.41
N PRO A 10 -9.04 19.31 12.62
CA PRO A 10 -10.22 18.58 13.08
C PRO A 10 -11.51 19.39 12.93
N GLY A 11 -12.54 18.77 12.34
CA GLY A 11 -13.82 19.43 12.08
C GLY A 11 -13.84 20.38 10.88
N ARG A 12 -12.75 20.53 10.16
CA ARG A 12 -12.66 21.29 8.91
C ARG A 12 -12.58 20.36 7.71
N SER A 13 -13.19 20.73 6.59
CA SER A 13 -12.99 20.04 5.31
C SER A 13 -11.67 20.45 4.66
N PRO A 14 -10.92 19.51 4.08
CA PRO A 14 -9.71 19.85 3.34
C PRO A 14 -10.04 20.63 2.05
N SER A 15 -9.08 21.39 1.55
CA SER A 15 -9.19 22.07 0.27
C SER A 15 -9.43 21.06 -0.86
N GLN A 16 -10.53 21.22 -1.59
CA GLN A 16 -10.85 20.40 -2.77
C GLN A 16 -9.75 20.46 -3.82
N GLN A 17 -9.14 21.63 -4.00
CA GLN A 17 -8.03 21.82 -4.93
C GLN A 17 -6.80 20.99 -4.52
N LEU A 18 -6.41 21.00 -3.24
CA LEU A 18 -5.28 20.20 -2.75
C LEU A 18 -5.56 18.72 -2.86
N LEU A 19 -6.78 18.27 -2.57
CA LEU A 19 -7.18 16.87 -2.75
C LEU A 19 -7.09 16.47 -4.23
N ALA A 20 -7.64 17.27 -5.14
CA ALA A 20 -7.61 17.00 -6.57
C ALA A 20 -6.17 16.94 -7.11
N LEU A 21 -5.30 17.88 -6.74
CA LEU A 21 -3.89 17.88 -7.12
C LEU A 21 -3.14 16.66 -6.57
N SER A 22 -3.39 16.28 -5.31
CA SER A 22 -2.76 15.11 -4.72
C SER A 22 -3.24 13.81 -5.37
N ALA A 23 -4.52 13.71 -5.73
CA ALA A 23 -5.07 12.56 -6.45
C ALA A 23 -4.50 12.44 -7.87
N LEU A 24 -4.39 13.57 -8.60
CA LEU A 24 -3.75 13.62 -9.91
C LEU A 24 -2.29 13.17 -9.81
N ARG A 25 -1.55 13.66 -8.81
CA ARG A 25 -0.18 13.24 -8.57
C ARG A 25 -0.05 11.76 -8.24
N ALA A 26 -0.94 11.20 -7.42
CA ALA A 26 -0.95 9.77 -7.11
C ALA A 26 -1.20 8.93 -8.37
N LYS A 27 -2.08 9.40 -9.28
CA LYS A 27 -2.34 8.77 -10.58
C LYS A 27 -1.11 8.80 -11.49
N ASP A 28 -0.42 9.95 -11.59
CA ASP A 28 0.79 10.09 -12.41
C ASP A 28 1.96 9.24 -11.90
N ASP A 29 2.04 9.05 -10.59
CA ASP A 29 3.08 8.23 -9.95
C ASP A 29 2.79 6.73 -9.99
N PHE A 30 1.60 6.32 -10.43
CA PHE A 30 1.17 4.92 -10.37
C PHE A 30 2.10 3.96 -11.10
N ALA A 31 2.63 4.36 -12.24
CA ALA A 31 3.59 3.56 -13.01
C ALA A 31 5.04 3.68 -12.53
N ARG A 32 5.32 4.56 -11.56
CA ARG A 32 6.67 4.85 -11.07
C ARG A 32 6.99 4.01 -9.83
N HIS A 33 8.26 3.66 -9.65
CA HIS A 33 8.73 2.99 -8.43
C HIS A 33 8.69 3.91 -7.21
N LYS A 34 8.88 5.20 -7.39
CA LYS A 34 8.83 6.23 -6.36
C LYS A 34 7.49 6.93 -6.41
N ARG A 35 6.77 6.94 -5.30
CA ARG A 35 5.48 7.63 -5.18
C ARG A 35 5.62 8.81 -4.23
N TYR A 36 5.17 9.98 -4.67
CA TYR A 36 5.15 11.18 -3.84
C TYR A 36 3.94 11.20 -2.91
N VAL A 37 2.80 10.68 -3.36
CA VAL A 37 1.60 10.54 -2.56
C VAL A 37 1.40 9.06 -2.27
N CYS A 38 1.56 8.68 -0.99
CA CYS A 38 1.42 7.30 -0.55
C CYS A 38 -0.01 6.96 -0.11
N GLY A 39 -0.82 7.96 0.22
CA GLY A 39 -2.20 7.79 0.63
C GLY A 39 -2.74 9.00 1.39
N TRP A 40 -3.99 8.91 1.79
CA TRP A 40 -4.69 9.92 2.58
C TRP A 40 -5.23 9.29 3.85
N LEU A 41 -5.02 9.97 4.97
CA LEU A 41 -5.43 9.49 6.28
C LEU A 41 -6.44 10.44 6.90
N SER A 42 -7.41 9.90 7.62
CA SER A 42 -8.24 10.65 8.56
C SER A 42 -8.04 10.11 9.97
N SER A 43 -7.91 11.01 10.94
CA SER A 43 -7.73 10.65 12.35
C SER A 43 -8.29 11.76 13.23
N GLY A 44 -8.70 11.40 14.44
CA GLY A 44 -8.97 12.37 15.52
C GLY A 44 -7.74 12.64 16.40
N ALA A 45 -6.63 11.92 16.17
CA ALA A 45 -5.38 12.11 16.90
C ALA A 45 -4.50 13.19 16.24
N SER A 46 -3.51 13.70 16.95
CA SER A 46 -2.55 14.66 16.41
C SER A 46 -1.71 14.04 15.29
N ALA A 47 -1.19 14.87 14.38
CA ALA A 47 -0.27 14.43 13.33
C ALA A 47 0.96 13.71 13.90
N GLN A 48 1.46 14.14 15.06
CA GLN A 48 2.57 13.47 15.76
C GLN A 48 2.19 12.06 16.20
N THR A 49 1.01 11.87 16.79
CA THR A 49 0.51 10.56 17.22
C THR A 49 0.34 9.63 16.02
N VAL A 50 -0.26 10.13 14.93
CA VAL A 50 -0.43 9.35 13.70
C VAL A 50 0.92 8.96 13.10
N SER A 51 1.87 9.88 13.05
CA SER A 51 3.23 9.62 12.54
C SER A 51 3.95 8.55 13.38
N ALA A 52 3.90 8.68 14.71
CA ALA A 52 4.50 7.70 15.62
C ALA A 52 3.87 6.30 15.42
N HIS A 53 2.55 6.24 15.24
CA HIS A 53 1.84 5.00 14.98
C HIS A 53 2.27 4.34 13.66
N VAL A 54 2.33 5.11 12.56
CA VAL A 54 2.77 4.60 11.25
C VAL A 54 4.21 4.08 11.30
N ILE A 55 5.08 4.77 12.06
CA ILE A 55 6.46 4.29 12.29
C ILE A 55 6.45 2.98 13.08
N ALA A 56 5.64 2.89 14.13
CA ALA A 56 5.53 1.69 14.96
C ALA A 56 5.02 0.47 14.17
N LEU A 57 4.05 0.67 13.27
CA LEU A 57 3.57 -0.39 12.36
C LEU A 57 4.67 -0.97 11.47
N GLY A 58 5.65 -0.16 11.10
CA GLY A 58 6.80 -0.59 10.29
C GLY A 58 7.89 -1.31 11.08
N GLN A 59 7.85 -1.27 12.40
CA GLN A 59 8.84 -1.94 13.25
C GLN A 59 8.46 -3.40 13.47
N LEU A 60 8.85 -4.27 12.56
CA LEU A 60 8.53 -5.69 12.60
C LEU A 60 9.65 -6.50 13.24
N THR A 61 9.29 -7.61 13.90
CA THR A 61 10.23 -8.48 14.62
C THR A 61 10.17 -9.88 14.06
N GLN A 62 11.35 -10.52 13.92
CA GLN A 62 11.49 -11.93 13.64
C GLN A 62 12.53 -12.52 14.61
N GLY A 63 12.09 -13.38 15.51
CA GLY A 63 12.92 -13.84 16.62
C GLY A 63 13.42 -12.65 17.46
N GLN A 64 14.74 -12.45 17.55
CA GLN A 64 15.36 -11.32 18.24
C GLN A 64 15.69 -10.13 17.33
N THR A 65 15.48 -10.27 16.03
CA THR A 65 15.82 -9.22 15.06
C THR A 65 14.64 -8.28 14.86
N ARG A 66 14.85 -6.98 15.11
CA ARG A 66 13.88 -5.91 14.84
C ARG A 66 14.34 -5.13 13.63
N THR A 67 13.47 -5.01 12.63
CA THR A 67 13.75 -4.31 11.37
C THR A 67 12.65 -3.31 11.09
N TYR A 68 13.01 -2.12 10.59
CA TYR A 68 12.05 -1.14 10.12
C TYR A 68 11.77 -1.31 8.64
N PHE A 69 10.51 -1.44 8.29
CA PHE A 69 10.00 -1.41 6.94
C PHE A 69 9.11 -0.16 6.76
N PRO A 70 9.27 0.61 5.69
CA PRO A 70 8.47 1.82 5.45
C PRO A 70 7.05 1.48 4.97
N VAL A 71 6.21 0.96 5.87
CA VAL A 71 4.85 0.47 5.57
C VAL A 71 3.88 1.54 5.08
N HIS A 72 4.24 2.83 5.15
CA HIS A 72 3.51 3.91 4.50
C HIS A 72 3.60 3.85 2.96
N GLU A 73 4.58 3.15 2.38
CA GLU A 73 4.65 2.91 0.94
C GLU A 73 3.47 2.01 0.50
N PRO A 74 2.71 2.39 -0.55
CA PRO A 74 1.47 1.71 -0.91
C PRO A 74 1.61 0.20 -1.12
N LEU A 75 2.65 -0.27 -1.83
CA LEU A 75 2.88 -1.69 -2.04
C LEU A 75 3.15 -2.44 -0.73
N ARG A 76 3.92 -1.85 0.18
CA ARG A 76 4.20 -2.42 1.50
C ARG A 76 2.95 -2.49 2.37
N LEU A 77 2.15 -1.42 2.35
CA LEU A 77 0.89 -1.39 3.08
C LEU A 77 -0.11 -2.40 2.51
N GLU A 78 -0.25 -2.49 1.19
CA GLU A 78 -1.11 -3.46 0.51
C GLU A 78 -0.74 -4.91 0.90
N LEU A 79 0.55 -5.22 0.94
CA LEU A 79 1.05 -6.54 1.33
C LEU A 79 0.92 -6.79 2.84
N LEU A 80 1.10 -5.77 3.69
CA LEU A 80 0.84 -5.88 5.12
C LEU A 80 -0.63 -6.20 5.39
N VAL A 81 -1.55 -5.51 4.72
CA VAL A 81 -2.99 -5.78 4.81
C VAL A 81 -3.33 -7.21 4.42
N ALA A 82 -2.66 -7.75 3.40
CA ALA A 82 -2.88 -9.13 2.95
C ALA A 82 -2.47 -10.20 3.98
N THR A 83 -1.76 -9.85 5.07
CA THR A 83 -1.48 -10.77 6.18
C THR A 83 -2.66 -10.94 7.13
N TYR A 84 -3.63 -10.01 7.12
CA TYR A 84 -4.85 -10.07 7.93
C TYR A 84 -5.96 -10.79 7.18
N ARG A 85 -6.78 -11.55 7.91
CA ARG A 85 -7.98 -12.16 7.32
C ARG A 85 -9.00 -11.09 6.98
N ARG A 86 -9.89 -11.37 6.02
CA ARG A 86 -10.87 -10.41 5.49
C ARG A 86 -11.71 -9.70 6.57
N ASN A 87 -12.01 -10.37 7.67
CA ASN A 87 -12.84 -9.86 8.77
C ASN A 87 -12.02 -9.59 10.04
N GLU A 88 -10.71 -9.68 9.97
CA GLU A 88 -9.83 -9.43 11.11
C GLU A 88 -9.49 -7.93 11.15
N PRO A 89 -9.78 -7.23 12.26
CA PRO A 89 -9.40 -5.84 12.37
C PRO A 89 -7.88 -5.73 12.43
N GLY A 90 -7.33 -4.96 11.52
CA GLY A 90 -5.90 -4.66 11.52
C GLY A 90 -5.54 -3.55 12.53
N PRO A 91 -4.25 -3.34 12.82
CA PRO A 91 -3.75 -2.41 13.81
C PRO A 91 -3.75 -0.96 13.29
N TRP A 92 -4.87 -0.52 12.69
CA TRP A 92 -4.89 0.77 11.97
C TRP A 92 -5.22 1.95 12.90
N TRP A 93 -5.89 1.75 14.05
CA TRP A 93 -6.14 2.81 15.02
C TRP A 93 -4.81 3.39 15.55
N PRO A 94 -4.63 4.74 15.65
CA PRO A 94 -5.64 5.81 15.67
C PRO A 94 -5.99 6.41 14.29
N VAL A 95 -5.58 5.81 13.19
CA VAL A 95 -6.04 6.20 11.86
C VAL A 95 -7.43 5.64 11.64
N ARG A 96 -8.44 6.52 11.51
CA ARG A 96 -9.84 6.10 11.27
C ARG A 96 -10.02 5.52 9.88
N HIS A 97 -9.52 6.23 8.87
CA HIS A 97 -9.54 5.78 7.49
C HIS A 97 -8.20 6.05 6.85
N TRP A 98 -7.71 5.07 6.10
CA TRP A 98 -6.50 5.19 5.32
C TRP A 98 -6.81 4.75 3.89
N LEU A 99 -6.93 5.72 3.00
CA LEU A 99 -7.12 5.50 1.56
C LEU A 99 -5.74 5.41 0.92
N LEU A 100 -5.50 4.34 0.16
CA LEU A 100 -4.23 4.09 -0.53
C LEU A 100 -4.45 3.64 -1.97
N PRO A 101 -3.57 4.03 -2.90
CA PRO A 101 -3.56 3.48 -4.25
C PRO A 101 -2.96 2.07 -4.23
N THR A 102 -3.67 1.09 -4.79
CA THR A 102 -3.23 -0.31 -4.86
C THR A 102 -2.30 -0.56 -6.06
N SER A 103 -1.69 -1.74 -6.11
CA SER A 103 -0.82 -2.15 -7.21
C SER A 103 -1.58 -2.39 -8.53
N SER A 104 -2.88 -2.68 -8.48
CA SER A 104 -3.76 -2.84 -9.65
C SER A 104 -4.23 -1.51 -10.27
N GLY A 105 -4.06 -0.38 -9.56
CA GLY A 105 -4.52 0.94 -9.99
C GLY A 105 -5.85 1.37 -9.37
N ASP A 106 -6.44 0.51 -8.55
CA ASP A 106 -7.62 0.84 -7.76
C ASP A 106 -7.23 1.58 -6.48
N SER A 107 -8.21 1.95 -5.67
CA SER A 107 -8.02 2.43 -4.32
C SER A 107 -8.48 1.41 -3.29
N GLY A 108 -7.68 1.20 -2.26
CA GLY A 108 -8.04 0.45 -1.06
C GLY A 108 -8.33 1.38 0.09
N MET A 109 -9.23 1.00 0.99
CA MET A 109 -9.49 1.72 2.24
C MET A 109 -9.36 0.80 3.43
N LEU A 110 -8.55 1.25 4.41
CA LEU A 110 -8.42 0.60 5.71
C LEU A 110 -9.19 1.43 6.74
N THR A 111 -9.78 0.73 7.70
CA THR A 111 -10.52 1.38 8.78
C THR A 111 -9.94 0.93 10.11
N GLY A 112 -9.50 1.89 10.93
CA GLY A 112 -9.08 1.66 12.29
C GLY A 112 -10.26 1.71 13.25
N ILE A 113 -10.36 0.72 14.11
CA ILE A 113 -11.40 0.60 15.13
C ILE A 113 -10.72 0.70 16.49
N PRO A 114 -11.21 1.58 17.40
CA PRO A 114 -10.65 1.71 18.73
C PRO A 114 -10.60 0.35 19.45
N ASP A 115 -9.50 0.10 20.14
CA ASP A 115 -9.27 -1.10 20.96
C ASP A 115 -9.41 -2.44 20.23
N GLN A 116 -9.35 -2.40 18.89
CA GLN A 116 -9.38 -3.58 18.04
C GLN A 116 -8.14 -3.66 17.15
N GLY A 117 -7.80 -4.89 16.79
CA GLY A 117 -6.69 -5.19 15.91
C GLY A 117 -5.50 -5.80 16.63
N SER A 118 -4.87 -6.74 15.96
CA SER A 118 -3.66 -7.41 16.44
C SER A 118 -2.41 -6.77 15.83
N ALA A 119 -1.34 -6.70 16.59
CA ALA A 119 -0.04 -6.28 16.08
C ALA A 119 0.40 -7.18 14.90
N PRO A 120 1.19 -6.65 13.94
CA PRO A 120 1.77 -7.45 12.88
C PRO A 120 2.59 -8.64 13.44
N ASP A 121 2.40 -9.82 12.87
CA ASP A 121 3.09 -11.05 13.26
C ASP A 121 4.32 -11.34 12.38
N GLU A 122 4.93 -12.53 12.56
CA GLU A 122 6.08 -12.97 11.76
C GLU A 122 5.78 -13.11 10.27
N ARG A 123 4.50 -13.35 9.89
CA ARG A 123 4.08 -13.38 8.48
C ARG A 123 4.21 -11.99 7.86
N ALA A 124 3.89 -10.96 8.63
CA ALA A 124 4.09 -9.58 8.21
C ALA A 124 5.58 -9.27 7.94
N TYR A 125 6.48 -9.75 8.79
CA TYR A 125 7.92 -9.62 8.57
C TYR A 125 8.35 -10.31 7.27
N ALA A 126 7.99 -11.58 7.09
CA ALA A 126 8.36 -12.37 5.93
C ALA A 126 7.87 -11.74 4.61
N ILE A 127 6.61 -11.27 4.57
CA ILE A 127 6.07 -10.63 3.36
C ILE A 127 6.78 -9.31 3.05
N GLN A 128 7.18 -8.53 4.08
CA GLN A 128 7.89 -7.27 3.89
C GLN A 128 9.31 -7.47 3.35
N GLN A 129 9.97 -8.55 3.68
CA GLN A 129 11.26 -8.92 3.09
C GLN A 129 11.16 -9.22 1.59
N ASP A 130 10.04 -9.78 1.14
CA ASP A 130 9.82 -10.17 -0.25
C ASP A 130 9.34 -9.00 -1.14
N VAL A 131 9.02 -7.83 -0.57
CA VAL A 131 8.53 -6.66 -1.33
C VAL A 131 9.40 -6.27 -2.53
N PRO A 132 10.74 -6.27 -2.46
CA PRO A 132 11.56 -5.95 -3.64
C PRO A 132 11.30 -6.92 -4.81
N MET A 133 11.13 -8.21 -4.53
CA MET A 133 10.86 -9.24 -5.52
C MET A 133 9.45 -9.10 -6.09
N VAL A 134 8.46 -8.85 -5.23
CA VAL A 134 7.08 -8.54 -5.66
C VAL A 134 7.05 -7.31 -6.57
N SER A 135 7.77 -6.24 -6.20
CA SER A 135 7.86 -5.02 -7.00
C SER A 135 8.47 -5.29 -8.38
N ALA A 136 9.53 -6.10 -8.46
CA ALA A 136 10.17 -6.49 -9.72
C ALA A 136 9.20 -7.28 -10.62
N LEU A 137 8.47 -8.25 -10.05
CA LEU A 137 7.48 -9.04 -10.78
C LEU A 137 6.32 -8.18 -11.29
N LEU A 138 5.76 -7.29 -10.47
CA LEU A 138 4.72 -6.34 -10.88
C LEU A 138 5.20 -5.42 -11.99
N SER A 139 6.45 -4.96 -11.92
CA SER A 139 7.06 -4.12 -12.97
C SER A 139 7.19 -4.90 -14.28
N SER A 140 7.52 -6.20 -14.21
CA SER A 140 7.56 -7.07 -15.38
C SER A 140 6.18 -7.24 -16.00
N TRP A 141 5.14 -7.48 -15.18
CA TRP A 141 3.75 -7.58 -15.66
C TRP A 141 3.27 -6.29 -16.31
N ARG A 142 3.57 -5.12 -15.73
CA ARG A 142 3.24 -3.82 -16.33
C ARG A 142 3.91 -3.63 -17.69
N ARG A 143 5.19 -4.00 -17.83
CA ARG A 143 5.88 -3.94 -19.13
C ARG A 143 5.25 -4.87 -20.14
N ALA A 144 4.88 -6.08 -19.73
CA ALA A 144 4.21 -7.04 -20.61
C ALA A 144 2.86 -6.55 -21.13
N LEU A 145 2.11 -5.78 -20.32
CA LEU A 145 0.88 -5.11 -20.73
C LEU A 145 1.13 -3.87 -21.59
N HIS A 146 2.15 -3.09 -21.27
CA HIS A 146 2.45 -1.83 -21.95
C HIS A 146 2.78 -2.04 -23.45
N VAL A 147 3.56 -3.05 -23.77
CA VAL A 147 3.99 -3.30 -25.16
C VAL A 147 2.81 -3.50 -26.11
N PRO A 148 1.88 -4.45 -25.89
CA PRO A 148 0.76 -4.64 -26.81
C PRO A 148 -0.22 -3.46 -26.80
N LEU A 149 -0.47 -2.81 -25.68
CA LEU A 149 -1.37 -1.66 -25.58
C LEU A 149 -0.83 -0.42 -26.30
N THR A 150 0.49 -0.27 -26.38
CA THR A 150 1.12 0.89 -27.04
C THR A 150 1.33 0.65 -28.53
N TYR A 151 1.79 -0.55 -28.93
CA TYR A 151 2.25 -0.79 -30.30
C TYR A 151 1.27 -1.59 -31.18
N ALA A 152 0.29 -2.26 -30.58
CA ALA A 152 -0.72 -3.02 -31.31
C ALA A 152 -2.07 -3.03 -30.57
N PRO A 153 -2.64 -1.86 -30.21
CA PRO A 153 -3.87 -1.78 -29.39
C PRO A 153 -5.05 -2.50 -30.06
N ASP A 154 -5.20 -2.36 -31.37
CA ASP A 154 -6.32 -2.96 -32.13
C ASP A 154 -6.22 -4.48 -32.28
N ARG A 155 -5.07 -5.07 -32.00
CA ARG A 155 -4.83 -6.53 -32.07
C ARG A 155 -4.79 -7.17 -30.69
N TRP A 156 -4.81 -6.37 -29.61
CA TRP A 156 -4.73 -6.86 -28.26
C TRP A 156 -6.11 -7.16 -27.69
N ASN A 157 -6.36 -8.42 -27.37
CA ASN A 157 -7.58 -8.92 -26.71
C ASN A 157 -7.31 -9.46 -25.30
N GLY A 158 -6.11 -9.23 -24.77
CA GLY A 158 -5.75 -9.59 -23.42
C GLY A 158 -6.16 -8.50 -22.38
N PRO A 159 -5.72 -8.66 -21.11
CA PRO A 159 -6.03 -7.70 -20.06
C PRO A 159 -5.40 -6.34 -20.33
N THR A 160 -6.10 -5.26 -19.97
CA THR A 160 -5.64 -3.87 -20.12
C THR A 160 -5.05 -3.28 -18.84
N ALA A 161 -5.20 -3.99 -17.72
CA ALA A 161 -4.67 -3.59 -16.41
C ALA A 161 -4.15 -4.80 -15.64
N LEU A 162 -3.39 -4.55 -14.58
CA LEU A 162 -3.02 -5.62 -13.66
C LEU A 162 -4.27 -6.21 -13.00
N PRO A 163 -4.27 -7.51 -12.66
CA PRO A 163 -5.42 -8.15 -12.05
C PRO A 163 -5.69 -7.55 -10.65
N PRO A 164 -6.93 -7.61 -10.17
CA PRO A 164 -7.23 -7.29 -8.78
C PRO A 164 -6.31 -8.08 -7.84
N LEU A 165 -5.87 -7.44 -6.73
CA LEU A 165 -4.94 -8.02 -5.76
C LEU A 165 -3.60 -8.46 -6.40
N ALA A 166 -3.10 -7.70 -7.37
CA ALA A 166 -1.89 -8.03 -8.11
C ALA A 166 -0.68 -8.27 -7.19
N ALA A 167 -0.50 -7.47 -6.14
CA ALA A 167 0.59 -7.65 -5.18
C ALA A 167 0.51 -8.99 -4.45
N ALA A 168 -0.66 -9.37 -3.95
CA ALA A 168 -0.86 -10.65 -3.26
C ALA A 168 -0.64 -11.83 -4.22
N LYS A 169 -1.14 -11.75 -5.46
CA LYS A 169 -0.91 -12.77 -6.49
C LYS A 169 0.57 -12.92 -6.83
N ALA A 170 1.28 -11.82 -7.01
CA ALA A 170 2.72 -11.83 -7.26
C ALA A 170 3.49 -12.47 -6.09
N TYR A 171 3.14 -12.12 -4.86
CA TYR A 171 3.74 -12.76 -3.67
C TYR A 171 3.49 -14.26 -3.62
N MET A 172 2.26 -14.71 -3.89
CA MET A 172 1.93 -16.14 -3.93
C MET A 172 2.72 -16.89 -4.98
N GLN A 173 2.93 -16.34 -6.19
CA GLN A 173 3.76 -16.97 -7.21
C GLN A 173 5.23 -17.09 -6.79
N ILE A 174 5.78 -16.06 -6.14
CA ILE A 174 7.14 -16.09 -5.60
C ILE A 174 7.27 -17.20 -4.55
N ARG A 175 6.28 -17.33 -3.66
CA ARG A 175 6.27 -18.38 -2.63
C ARG A 175 6.20 -19.77 -3.25
N GLN A 176 5.34 -19.98 -4.24
CA GLN A 176 5.26 -21.27 -4.95
C GLN A 176 6.57 -21.63 -5.64
N ALA A 177 7.22 -20.69 -6.31
CA ALA A 177 8.50 -20.93 -6.99
C ALA A 177 9.64 -21.31 -6.03
N ARG A 178 9.57 -20.93 -4.76
CA ARG A 178 10.58 -21.29 -3.74
C ARG A 178 10.34 -22.67 -3.10
N THR A 179 9.16 -23.24 -3.29
CA THR A 179 8.82 -24.58 -2.73
C THR A 179 9.01 -25.72 -3.73
N LEU A 180 9.39 -25.39 -4.96
CA LEU A 180 9.82 -26.33 -5.99
C LEU A 180 11.33 -26.51 -6.00
#